data_904c85982a5a8390ea0d286f65dc1490
#
_entry.id   904c85982a5a8390ea0d286f65dc1490
#
_cell.length_a   1.000
_cell.length_b   1.000
_cell.length_c   1.000
_cell.angle_alpha   90.00
_cell.angle_beta   90.00
_cell.angle_gamma   90.00
#
_symmetry.space_group_name_H-M   'P 1'
#
loop_
_entity.id
_entity.type
_entity.pdbx_description
1 polymer ?
#
loop_
_entity_poly.entity_id
_entity_poly.type
_entity_poly.pdbx_seq_one_letter_code
_entity_poly.pdbx_strand_id
1 'polypeptide(L)'
;MMPAAVERPHRDEVRSRILAVAAHNFERDGYVGASLRRIATDAGFTKGAVYSNFGSKPDLFGQVCAARLTNGERDLVDALSPILSSCERPDDLMRNISEKLTEILLEDAPWQVILAEFRALARRDAEIAKAYSKLQSQRIAQLAEMMTQYGVLDHIESADAANPRSLAVVVLSLVNVLALEFSVASAVIDRQVITDVIERAIRGFLQ
;
A
#
# COMPACT_ATOMS: atom_id res chain seq x y z
N MET A 1 8.88 -48.83 13.49
CA MET A 1 8.95 -47.65 12.59
C MET A 1 8.46 -46.45 13.41
N MET A 2 9.37 -45.62 13.92
CA MET A 2 9.01 -44.44 14.72
C MET A 2 8.44 -43.37 13.77
N PRO A 3 7.35 -42.68 14.14
CA PRO A 3 6.86 -41.58 13.33
C PRO A 3 7.90 -40.47 13.32
N ALA A 4 8.22 -39.96 12.13
CA ALA A 4 9.09 -38.79 11.96
C ALA A 4 8.56 -37.65 12.81
N ALA A 5 9.40 -37.05 13.62
CA ALA A 5 9.06 -35.85 14.38
C ALA A 5 8.59 -34.76 13.39
N VAL A 6 7.34 -34.35 13.50
CA VAL A 6 6.83 -33.20 12.75
C VAL A 6 7.58 -31.99 13.27
N GLU A 7 8.54 -31.52 12.49
CA GLU A 7 9.33 -30.32 12.80
C GLU A 7 8.34 -29.15 12.94
N ARG A 8 8.33 -28.51 14.11
CA ARG A 8 7.46 -27.35 14.34
C ARG A 8 7.93 -26.21 13.43
N PRO A 9 7.06 -25.64 12.58
CA PRO A 9 7.45 -24.56 11.69
C PRO A 9 8.06 -23.39 12.47
N HIS A 10 9.13 -22.80 11.94
CA HIS A 10 9.81 -21.67 12.56
C HIS A 10 8.81 -20.50 12.71
N ARG A 11 8.97 -19.69 13.77
CA ARG A 11 8.03 -18.61 14.09
C ARG A 11 7.81 -17.65 12.90
N ASP A 12 8.86 -17.37 12.14
CA ASP A 12 8.81 -16.48 10.98
C ASP A 12 8.02 -17.10 9.82
N GLU A 13 8.11 -18.41 9.63
CA GLU A 13 7.32 -19.13 8.63
C GLU A 13 5.82 -19.11 8.98
N VAL A 14 5.50 -19.36 10.26
CA VAL A 14 4.11 -19.24 10.77
C VAL A 14 3.57 -17.86 10.52
N ARG A 15 4.37 -16.82 10.84
CA ARG A 15 4.00 -15.42 10.69
C ARG A 15 3.78 -15.05 9.22
N SER A 16 4.68 -15.40 8.32
CA SER A 16 4.59 -15.14 6.89
C SER A 16 3.36 -15.82 6.28
N ARG A 17 3.10 -17.07 6.66
CA ARG A 17 1.92 -17.81 6.19
C ARG A 17 0.60 -17.18 6.67
N ILE A 18 0.54 -16.75 7.93
CA ILE A 18 -0.66 -16.07 8.45
C ILE A 18 -0.86 -14.72 7.71
N LEU A 19 0.19 -13.95 7.46
CA LEU A 19 0.10 -12.68 6.73
C LEU A 19 -0.42 -12.87 5.30
N ALA A 20 0.09 -13.86 4.57
CA ALA A 20 -0.36 -14.16 3.20
C ALA A 20 -1.84 -14.54 3.16
N VAL A 21 -2.27 -15.42 4.07
CA VAL A 21 -3.67 -15.84 4.16
C VAL A 21 -4.57 -14.70 4.64
N ALA A 22 -4.09 -13.87 5.58
CA ALA A 22 -4.83 -12.70 6.05
C ALA A 22 -5.05 -11.68 4.93
N ALA A 23 -4.03 -11.42 4.09
CA ALA A 23 -4.15 -10.55 2.93
C ALA A 23 -5.30 -11.00 2.02
N HIS A 24 -5.33 -12.29 1.65
CA HIS A 24 -6.40 -12.84 0.81
C HIS A 24 -7.78 -12.75 1.47
N ASN A 25 -7.87 -13.01 2.79
CA ASN A 25 -9.15 -12.90 3.51
C ASN A 25 -9.65 -11.46 3.59
N PHE A 26 -8.77 -10.47 3.83
CA PHE A 26 -9.14 -9.07 3.81
C PHE A 26 -9.54 -8.60 2.42
N GLU A 27 -8.86 -9.04 1.39
CA GLU A 27 -9.18 -8.69 0.00
C GLU A 27 -10.57 -9.19 -0.42
N ARG A 28 -10.91 -10.42 -0.04
CA ARG A 28 -12.19 -11.03 -0.37
C ARG A 28 -13.36 -10.49 0.46
N ASP A 29 -13.18 -10.31 1.76
CA ASP A 29 -14.25 -10.09 2.73
C ASP A 29 -14.29 -8.64 3.27
N GLY A 30 -13.34 -7.78 2.89
CA GLY A 30 -13.13 -6.45 3.49
C GLY A 30 -12.57 -6.53 4.92
N TYR A 31 -12.28 -5.38 5.52
CA TYR A 31 -11.81 -5.36 6.91
C TYR A 31 -12.88 -5.85 7.88
N VAL A 32 -14.14 -5.41 7.75
CA VAL A 32 -15.22 -5.79 8.69
C VAL A 32 -15.55 -7.26 8.57
N GLY A 33 -15.74 -7.79 7.37
CA GLY A 33 -16.15 -9.16 7.10
C GLY A 33 -15.11 -10.22 7.45
N ALA A 34 -13.82 -9.91 7.35
CA ALA A 34 -12.75 -10.84 7.69
C ALA A 34 -12.75 -11.23 9.17
N SER A 35 -12.51 -12.50 9.50
CA SER A 35 -12.45 -12.97 10.87
C SER A 35 -11.15 -13.69 11.21
N LEU A 36 -10.57 -13.40 12.39
CA LEU A 36 -9.33 -14.04 12.85
C LEU A 36 -9.46 -15.56 12.96
N ARG A 37 -10.68 -16.09 13.24
CA ARG A 37 -10.93 -17.53 13.28
C ARG A 37 -10.79 -18.15 11.90
N ARG A 38 -11.36 -17.51 10.87
CA ARG A 38 -11.27 -17.99 9.48
C ARG A 38 -9.84 -17.90 8.97
N ILE A 39 -9.17 -16.78 9.19
CA ILE A 39 -7.76 -16.59 8.85
C ILE A 39 -6.89 -17.68 9.48
N ALA A 40 -7.09 -17.98 10.76
CA ALA A 40 -6.38 -19.05 11.44
C ALA A 40 -6.62 -20.41 10.79
N THR A 41 -7.88 -20.77 10.53
CA THR A 41 -8.27 -22.03 9.90
C THR A 41 -7.66 -22.16 8.50
N ASP A 42 -7.80 -21.11 7.67
CA ASP A 42 -7.30 -21.11 6.29
C ASP A 42 -5.75 -21.17 6.25
N ALA A 43 -5.08 -20.61 7.25
CA ALA A 43 -3.63 -20.69 7.41
C ALA A 43 -3.13 -22.03 8.01
N GLY A 44 -4.02 -22.88 8.48
CA GLY A 44 -3.68 -24.14 9.13
C GLY A 44 -3.20 -24.00 10.58
N PHE A 45 -3.60 -22.92 11.26
CA PHE A 45 -3.23 -22.63 12.65
C PHE A 45 -4.44 -22.43 13.55
N THR A 46 -4.19 -22.34 14.85
CA THR A 46 -5.22 -21.99 15.84
C THR A 46 -5.43 -20.48 15.93
N LYS A 47 -6.62 -20.06 16.36
CA LYS A 47 -6.90 -18.65 16.66
C LYS A 47 -5.90 -18.08 17.69
N GLY A 48 -5.48 -18.89 18.67
CA GLY A 48 -4.44 -18.52 19.65
C GLY A 48 -3.09 -18.23 19.01
N ALA A 49 -2.69 -18.98 17.98
CA ALA A 49 -1.47 -18.72 17.22
C ALA A 49 -1.51 -17.36 16.49
N VAL A 50 -2.67 -16.98 15.95
CA VAL A 50 -2.83 -15.66 15.33
C VAL A 50 -2.70 -14.55 16.38
N TYR A 51 -3.37 -14.68 17.52
CA TYR A 51 -3.27 -13.68 18.60
C TYR A 51 -1.86 -13.57 19.18
N SER A 52 -1.15 -14.69 19.38
CA SER A 52 0.21 -14.68 19.92
C SER A 52 1.25 -14.03 18.97
N ASN A 53 0.98 -14.04 17.65
CA ASN A 53 1.87 -13.45 16.64
C ASN A 53 1.54 -11.99 16.29
N PHE A 54 0.29 -11.59 16.41
CA PHE A 54 -0.18 -10.30 15.90
C PHE A 54 -0.91 -9.44 16.92
N GLY A 55 -1.35 -10.01 18.03
CA GLY A 55 -2.06 -9.30 19.10
C GLY A 55 -3.54 -9.12 18.81
N SER A 56 -3.91 -8.37 17.78
CA SER A 56 -5.28 -8.03 17.47
C SER A 56 -5.57 -8.07 15.96
N LYS A 57 -6.85 -7.99 15.58
CA LYS A 57 -7.24 -7.87 14.16
C LYS A 57 -6.75 -6.54 13.54
N PRO A 58 -6.87 -5.38 14.23
CA PRO A 58 -6.28 -4.14 13.73
C PRO A 58 -4.77 -4.22 13.52
N ASP A 59 -4.03 -4.84 14.43
CA ASP A 59 -2.58 -5.01 14.31
C ASP A 59 -2.20 -5.95 13.16
N LEU A 60 -2.93 -7.07 13.00
CA LEU A 60 -2.74 -7.98 11.86
C LEU A 60 -2.98 -7.25 10.54
N PHE A 61 -4.08 -6.49 10.43
CA PHE A 61 -4.38 -5.72 9.23
C PHE A 61 -3.29 -4.68 8.92
N GLY A 62 -2.85 -3.93 9.92
CA GLY A 62 -1.75 -2.97 9.78
C GLY A 62 -0.46 -3.62 9.26
N GLN A 63 -0.15 -4.85 9.70
CA GLN A 63 1.03 -5.58 9.24
C GLN A 63 0.87 -6.14 7.82
N VAL A 64 -0.33 -6.55 7.43
CA VAL A 64 -0.64 -6.91 6.03
C VAL A 64 -0.44 -5.70 5.13
N CYS A 65 -0.97 -4.53 5.50
CA CYS A 65 -0.77 -3.30 4.75
C CYS A 65 0.71 -2.91 4.65
N ALA A 66 1.48 -3.03 5.75
CA ALA A 66 2.91 -2.73 5.74
C ALA A 66 3.71 -3.68 4.82
N ALA A 67 3.39 -4.98 4.82
CA ALA A 67 4.02 -5.94 3.92
C ALA A 67 3.71 -5.64 2.44
N ARG A 68 2.48 -5.23 2.12
CA ARG A 68 2.10 -4.82 0.76
C ARG A 68 2.87 -3.57 0.30
N LEU A 69 3.07 -2.60 1.18
CA LEU A 69 3.86 -1.41 0.87
C LEU A 69 5.30 -1.74 0.47
N THR A 70 5.94 -2.63 1.23
CA THR A 70 7.32 -3.05 0.94
C THR A 70 7.44 -3.77 -0.41
N ASN A 71 6.44 -4.58 -0.77
CA ASN A 71 6.41 -5.22 -2.08
C ASN A 71 6.10 -4.19 -3.18
N GLY A 72 5.11 -3.34 -2.98
CA GLY A 72 4.71 -2.31 -3.94
C GLY A 72 5.83 -1.30 -4.26
N GLU A 73 6.74 -1.01 -3.32
CA GLU A 73 7.92 -0.18 -3.57
C GLU A 73 8.85 -0.84 -4.61
N ARG A 74 9.12 -2.14 -4.45
CA ARG A 74 9.96 -2.90 -5.40
C ARG A 74 9.30 -2.96 -6.76
N ASP A 75 8.01 -3.29 -6.79
CA ASP A 75 7.24 -3.39 -8.02
C ASP A 75 7.20 -2.04 -8.77
N LEU A 76 7.11 -0.92 -8.03
CA LEU A 76 7.17 0.43 -8.58
C LEU A 76 8.53 0.75 -9.20
N VAL A 77 9.63 0.46 -8.50
CA VAL A 77 10.99 0.68 -8.99
C VAL A 77 11.24 -0.17 -10.23
N ASP A 78 10.90 -1.45 -10.19
CA ASP A 78 11.06 -2.37 -11.32
C ASP A 78 10.23 -1.94 -12.54
N ALA A 79 9.04 -1.40 -12.31
CA ALA A 79 8.15 -0.92 -13.36
C ALA A 79 8.61 0.40 -14.01
N LEU A 80 9.20 1.31 -13.23
CA LEU A 80 9.65 2.62 -13.72
C LEU A 80 11.08 2.60 -14.28
N SER A 81 11.95 1.71 -13.82
CA SER A 81 13.36 1.64 -14.25
C SER A 81 13.55 1.56 -15.77
N PRO A 82 12.81 0.76 -16.53
CA PRO A 82 12.92 0.72 -17.99
C PRO A 82 12.51 2.04 -18.65
N ILE A 83 11.47 2.70 -18.13
CA ILE A 83 10.96 3.98 -18.66
C ILE A 83 11.98 5.08 -18.41
N LEU A 84 12.54 5.16 -17.20
CA LEU A 84 13.56 6.15 -16.82
C LEU A 84 14.88 5.95 -17.58
N SER A 85 15.18 4.73 -18.01
CA SER A 85 16.38 4.41 -18.77
C SER A 85 16.19 4.62 -20.28
N SER A 86 14.98 4.91 -20.75
CA SER A 86 14.71 5.18 -22.15
C SER A 86 15.21 6.57 -22.55
N CYS A 87 15.78 6.70 -23.76
CA CYS A 87 16.22 8.00 -24.31
C CYS A 87 15.04 8.73 -24.97
N GLU A 88 13.94 8.91 -24.24
CA GLU A 88 12.75 9.56 -24.75
C GLU A 88 12.79 11.09 -24.57
N ARG A 89 11.94 11.77 -25.32
CA ARG A 89 11.73 13.22 -25.09
C ARG A 89 11.08 13.43 -23.74
N PRO A 90 11.37 14.54 -23.04
CA PRO A 90 10.84 14.78 -21.69
C PRO A 90 9.29 14.67 -21.58
N ASP A 91 8.56 15.10 -22.61
CA ASP A 91 7.09 15.01 -22.61
C ASP A 91 6.58 13.58 -22.75
N ASP A 92 7.22 12.76 -23.60
CA ASP A 92 6.88 11.34 -23.78
C ASP A 92 7.24 10.56 -22.51
N LEU A 93 8.37 10.88 -21.88
CA LEU A 93 8.79 10.29 -20.60
C LEU A 93 7.77 10.57 -19.50
N MET A 94 7.33 11.82 -19.35
CA MET A 94 6.33 12.19 -18.34
C MET A 94 5.00 11.45 -18.55
N ARG A 95 4.57 11.35 -19.78
CA ARG A 95 3.36 10.60 -20.12
C ARG A 95 3.50 9.12 -19.75
N ASN A 96 4.58 8.46 -20.16
CA ASN A 96 4.82 7.05 -19.90
C ASN A 96 4.90 6.73 -18.40
N ILE A 97 5.54 7.61 -17.61
CA ILE A 97 5.55 7.52 -16.15
C ILE A 97 4.13 7.63 -15.59
N SER A 98 3.35 8.61 -16.06
CA SER A 98 1.99 8.85 -15.54
C SER A 98 1.04 7.70 -15.90
N GLU A 99 1.14 7.14 -17.10
CA GLU A 99 0.38 5.96 -17.51
C GLU A 99 0.73 4.74 -16.65
N LYS A 100 2.01 4.52 -16.36
CA LYS A 100 2.45 3.40 -15.52
C LYS A 100 2.03 3.56 -14.06
N LEU A 101 2.14 4.76 -13.51
CA LEU A 101 1.64 5.06 -12.17
C LEU A 101 0.12 4.89 -12.07
N THR A 102 -0.61 5.25 -13.12
CA THR A 102 -2.06 5.03 -13.20
C THR A 102 -2.39 3.53 -13.17
N GLU A 103 -1.66 2.72 -13.95
CA GLU A 103 -1.83 1.26 -13.96
C GLU A 103 -1.66 0.67 -12.55
N ILE A 104 -0.56 1.00 -11.87
CA ILE A 104 -0.27 0.54 -10.52
C ILE A 104 -1.35 0.99 -9.53
N LEU A 105 -1.79 2.26 -9.62
CA LEU A 105 -2.86 2.79 -8.77
C LEU A 105 -4.17 2.01 -8.94
N LEU A 106 -4.55 1.70 -10.19
CA LEU A 106 -5.80 1.00 -10.49
C LEU A 106 -5.75 -0.46 -10.06
N GLU A 107 -4.61 -1.13 -10.16
CA GLU A 107 -4.40 -2.48 -9.64
C GLU A 107 -4.54 -2.54 -8.12
N ASP A 108 -4.09 -1.51 -7.39
CA ASP A 108 -4.21 -1.44 -5.92
C ASP A 108 -5.56 -0.85 -5.44
N ALA A 109 -6.41 -0.37 -6.34
CA ALA A 109 -7.68 0.28 -5.98
C ALA A 109 -8.56 -0.56 -5.02
N PRO A 110 -8.72 -1.89 -5.17
CA PRO A 110 -9.49 -2.70 -4.22
C PRO A 110 -8.96 -2.59 -2.78
N TRP A 111 -7.64 -2.53 -2.60
CA TRP A 111 -7.02 -2.36 -1.28
C TRP A 111 -7.24 -0.97 -0.70
N GLN A 112 -7.26 0.07 -1.52
CA GLN A 112 -7.56 1.42 -1.07
C GLN A 112 -8.99 1.53 -0.53
N VAL A 113 -9.94 0.77 -1.09
CA VAL A 113 -11.31 0.66 -0.54
C VAL A 113 -11.32 0.03 0.85
N ILE A 114 -10.60 -1.08 1.05
CA ILE A 114 -10.50 -1.74 2.36
C ILE A 114 -9.79 -0.85 3.39
N LEU A 115 -8.76 -0.14 2.97
CA LEU A 115 -8.07 0.83 3.81
C LEU A 115 -8.97 2.01 4.21
N ALA A 116 -9.84 2.46 3.31
CA ALA A 116 -10.81 3.51 3.60
C ALA A 116 -11.85 3.04 4.62
N GLU A 117 -12.32 1.79 4.52
CA GLU A 117 -13.19 1.16 5.54
C GLU A 117 -12.50 1.17 6.91
N PHE A 118 -11.25 0.71 6.98
CA PHE A 118 -10.45 0.71 8.21
C PHE A 118 -10.28 2.12 8.79
N ARG A 119 -9.97 3.11 7.94
CA ARG A 119 -9.86 4.53 8.31
C ARG A 119 -11.17 5.08 8.87
N ALA A 120 -12.30 4.74 8.27
CA ALA A 120 -13.60 5.20 8.74
C ALA A 120 -13.93 4.68 10.14
N LEU A 121 -13.57 3.42 10.42
CA LEU A 121 -13.76 2.80 11.74
C LEU A 121 -12.85 3.40 12.82
N ALA A 122 -11.66 3.84 12.46
CA ALA A 122 -10.70 4.47 13.36
C ALA A 122 -11.28 5.71 14.11
N ARG A 123 -12.30 6.34 13.55
CA ARG A 123 -12.99 7.46 14.22
C ARG A 123 -13.82 7.05 15.43
N ARG A 124 -14.15 5.76 15.57
CA ARG A 124 -15.07 5.23 16.59
C ARG A 124 -14.45 4.16 17.48
N ASP A 125 -13.26 3.70 17.13
CA ASP A 125 -12.54 2.62 17.82
C ASP A 125 -11.09 3.02 18.07
N ALA A 126 -10.70 3.13 19.34
CA ALA A 126 -9.37 3.59 19.74
C ALA A 126 -8.25 2.60 19.39
N GLU A 127 -8.53 1.29 19.37
CA GLU A 127 -7.56 0.27 18.99
C GLU A 127 -7.29 0.37 17.48
N ILE A 128 -8.35 0.51 16.67
CA ILE A 128 -8.23 0.74 15.23
C ILE A 128 -7.51 2.07 14.95
N ALA A 129 -7.84 3.14 15.68
CA ALA A 129 -7.18 4.44 15.53
C ALA A 129 -5.68 4.36 15.77
N LYS A 130 -5.26 3.63 16.81
CA LYS A 130 -3.84 3.40 17.12
C LYS A 130 -3.14 2.62 15.99
N ALA A 131 -3.75 1.53 15.53
CA ALA A 131 -3.19 0.72 14.43
C ALA A 131 -3.13 1.51 13.13
N TYR A 132 -4.16 2.29 12.79
CA TYR A 132 -4.20 3.15 11.62
C TYR A 132 -3.14 4.26 11.68
N SER A 133 -2.96 4.93 12.81
CA SER A 133 -1.95 5.97 12.98
C SER A 133 -0.54 5.42 12.82
N LYS A 134 -0.27 4.22 13.35
CA LYS A 134 1.00 3.51 13.16
C LYS A 134 1.24 3.21 11.68
N LEU A 135 0.23 2.65 11.00
CA LEU A 135 0.29 2.34 9.57
C LEU A 135 0.57 3.60 8.74
N GLN A 136 -0.15 4.70 8.98
CA GLN A 136 0.05 5.96 8.25
C GLN A 136 1.44 6.53 8.47
N SER A 137 1.96 6.47 9.70
CA SER A 137 3.34 6.91 9.98
C SER A 137 4.37 6.10 9.20
N GLN A 138 4.18 4.79 9.09
CA GLN A 138 5.05 3.91 8.31
C GLN A 138 4.97 4.21 6.81
N ARG A 139 3.76 4.37 6.26
CA ARG A 139 3.56 4.70 4.84
C ARG A 139 4.23 6.03 4.46
N ILE A 140 4.03 7.06 5.28
CA ILE A 140 4.62 8.38 5.05
C ILE A 140 6.16 8.32 5.13
N ALA A 141 6.70 7.63 6.14
CA ALA A 141 8.14 7.50 6.30
C ALA A 141 8.78 6.74 5.13
N GLN A 142 8.21 5.61 4.74
CA GLN A 142 8.71 4.77 3.65
C GLN A 142 8.67 5.51 2.31
N LEU A 143 7.57 6.19 1.99
CA LEU A 143 7.47 6.97 0.75
C LEU A 143 8.44 8.16 0.74
N ALA A 144 8.60 8.86 1.87
CA ALA A 144 9.56 9.96 2.00
C ALA A 144 11.01 9.48 1.84
N GLU A 145 11.35 8.32 2.42
CA GLU A 145 12.67 7.69 2.27
C GLU A 145 12.94 7.29 0.81
N MET A 146 11.95 6.66 0.15
CA MET A 146 12.03 6.30 -1.26
C MET A 146 12.27 7.55 -2.13
N MET A 147 11.51 8.63 -1.94
CA MET A 147 11.69 9.87 -2.68
C MET A 147 13.09 10.47 -2.51
N THR A 148 13.66 10.37 -1.31
CA THR A 148 15.03 10.83 -1.03
C THR A 148 16.06 9.92 -1.69
N GLN A 149 15.90 8.60 -1.56
CA GLN A 149 16.84 7.60 -2.09
C GLN A 149 16.96 7.66 -3.62
N TYR A 150 15.85 7.92 -4.30
CA TYR A 150 15.83 7.98 -5.78
C TYR A 150 15.96 9.40 -6.34
N GLY A 151 16.36 10.37 -5.52
CA GLY A 151 16.63 11.75 -5.97
C GLY A 151 15.42 12.50 -6.52
N VAL A 152 14.18 12.07 -6.18
CA VAL A 152 12.96 12.74 -6.65
C VAL A 152 12.93 14.20 -6.26
N LEU A 153 13.53 14.53 -5.11
CA LEU A 153 13.56 15.89 -4.56
C LEU A 153 14.61 16.78 -5.19
N ASP A 154 15.63 16.21 -5.83
CA ASP A 154 16.73 16.96 -6.46
C ASP A 154 16.26 17.73 -7.70
N HIS A 155 15.09 17.40 -8.21
CA HIS A 155 14.45 18.02 -9.37
C HIS A 155 13.38 19.06 -9.01
N ILE A 156 13.18 19.34 -7.71
CA ILE A 156 12.18 20.33 -7.23
C ILE A 156 12.89 21.65 -6.97
N GLU A 157 12.61 22.66 -7.79
CA GLU A 157 13.29 23.99 -7.73
C GLU A 157 12.98 24.78 -6.46
N SER A 158 11.86 24.50 -5.76
CA SER A 158 11.47 25.22 -4.54
C SER A 158 12.03 24.52 -3.29
N ALA A 159 13.10 25.04 -2.73
CA ALA A 159 13.73 24.55 -1.50
C ALA A 159 12.78 24.46 -0.28
N ASP A 160 11.77 25.32 -0.21
CA ASP A 160 10.76 25.32 0.86
C ASP A 160 9.65 24.25 0.65
N ALA A 161 9.45 23.79 -0.58
CA ALA A 161 8.48 22.74 -0.91
C ALA A 161 9.05 21.33 -0.69
N ALA A 162 10.34 21.19 -0.52
CA ALA A 162 11.08 19.91 -0.55
C ALA A 162 11.10 19.16 0.79
N ASN A 163 10.08 19.30 1.64
CA ASN A 163 9.95 18.40 2.80
C ASN A 163 9.42 17.04 2.32
N PRO A 164 10.26 15.97 2.28
CA PRO A 164 9.88 14.66 1.77
C PRO A 164 8.61 14.12 2.43
N ARG A 165 8.46 14.40 3.73
CA ARG A 165 7.31 13.96 4.50
C ARG A 165 6.01 14.65 4.07
N SER A 166 6.05 15.96 3.82
CA SER A 166 4.88 16.70 3.34
C SER A 166 4.47 16.25 1.95
N LEU A 167 5.44 16.06 1.05
CA LEU A 167 5.21 15.52 -0.28
C LEU A 167 4.62 14.11 -0.24
N ALA A 168 5.14 13.25 0.62
CA ALA A 168 4.60 11.91 0.82
C ALA A 168 3.13 11.93 1.28
N VAL A 169 2.75 12.87 2.16
CA VAL A 169 1.35 13.05 2.59
C VAL A 169 0.48 13.46 1.41
N VAL A 170 0.93 14.40 0.56
CA VAL A 170 0.16 14.84 -0.63
C VAL A 170 -0.03 13.68 -1.60
N VAL A 171 1.03 12.96 -1.95
CA VAL A 171 0.97 11.82 -2.88
C VAL A 171 0.05 10.73 -2.36
N LEU A 172 0.21 10.32 -1.10
CA LEU A 172 -0.66 9.29 -0.50
C LEU A 172 -2.12 9.73 -0.44
N SER A 173 -2.39 11.02 -0.20
CA SER A 173 -3.76 11.55 -0.19
C SER A 173 -4.37 11.52 -1.59
N LEU A 174 -3.61 11.94 -2.60
CA LEU A 174 -4.04 11.91 -4.00
C LEU A 174 -4.33 10.49 -4.46
N VAL A 175 -3.40 9.55 -4.26
CA VAL A 175 -3.56 8.12 -4.61
C VAL A 175 -4.80 7.53 -3.95
N ASN A 176 -4.97 7.75 -2.63
CA ASN A 176 -6.12 7.21 -1.90
C ASN A 176 -7.45 7.75 -2.45
N VAL A 177 -7.54 9.05 -2.76
CA VAL A 177 -8.78 9.65 -3.28
C VAL A 177 -9.06 9.16 -4.69
N LEU A 178 -8.08 9.20 -5.59
CA LEU A 178 -8.27 8.75 -6.99
C LEU A 178 -8.68 7.29 -7.08
N ALA A 179 -8.08 6.40 -6.28
CA ALA A 179 -8.45 4.99 -6.26
C ALA A 179 -9.88 4.76 -5.75
N LEU A 180 -10.29 5.52 -4.70
CA LEU A 180 -11.65 5.45 -4.17
C LEU A 180 -12.68 5.95 -5.18
N GLU A 181 -12.46 7.12 -5.78
CA GLU A 181 -13.36 7.69 -6.78
C GLU A 181 -13.50 6.77 -7.99
N PHE A 182 -12.38 6.22 -8.48
CA PHE A 182 -12.42 5.23 -9.56
C PHE A 182 -13.27 4.01 -9.21
N SER A 183 -13.17 3.51 -7.97
CA SER A 183 -13.88 2.29 -7.54
C SER A 183 -15.41 2.44 -7.51
N VAL A 184 -15.92 3.66 -7.38
CA VAL A 184 -17.37 3.96 -7.28
C VAL A 184 -17.92 4.81 -8.42
N ALA A 185 -17.08 5.59 -9.09
CA ALA A 185 -17.49 6.56 -10.10
C ALA A 185 -16.64 6.49 -11.39
N SER A 186 -16.22 5.29 -11.80
CA SER A 186 -15.36 5.07 -12.98
C SER A 186 -15.91 5.59 -14.31
N ALA A 187 -17.21 5.84 -14.39
CA ALA A 187 -17.82 6.49 -15.54
C ALA A 187 -17.51 8.00 -15.63
N VAL A 188 -17.06 8.62 -14.53
CA VAL A 188 -16.73 10.05 -14.44
C VAL A 188 -15.23 10.25 -14.21
N ILE A 189 -14.66 9.46 -13.32
CA ILE A 189 -13.22 9.43 -13.00
C ILE A 189 -12.64 8.18 -13.65
N ASP A 190 -12.42 8.25 -14.95
CA ASP A 190 -11.86 7.15 -15.72
C ASP A 190 -10.31 7.12 -15.68
N ARG A 191 -9.73 6.12 -16.34
CA ARG A 191 -8.27 5.96 -16.43
C ARG A 191 -7.60 7.21 -16.99
N GLN A 192 -8.20 7.86 -18.01
CA GLN A 192 -7.58 9.01 -18.66
C GLN A 192 -7.55 10.22 -17.73
N VAL A 193 -8.66 10.48 -17.02
CA VAL A 193 -8.73 11.55 -16.00
C VAL A 193 -7.67 11.33 -14.91
N ILE A 194 -7.49 10.10 -14.44
CA ILE A 194 -6.47 9.78 -13.43
C ILE A 194 -5.07 10.04 -13.97
N THR A 195 -4.77 9.58 -15.20
CA THR A 195 -3.47 9.81 -15.84
C THR A 195 -3.17 11.29 -15.99
N ASP A 196 -4.15 12.09 -16.44
CA ASP A 196 -4.01 13.54 -16.59
C ASP A 196 -3.76 14.26 -15.24
N VAL A 197 -4.44 13.80 -14.18
CA VAL A 197 -4.23 14.34 -12.82
C VAL A 197 -2.83 14.01 -12.30
N ILE A 198 -2.38 12.77 -12.49
CA ILE A 198 -1.03 12.33 -12.09
C ILE A 198 0.04 13.12 -12.86
N GLU A 199 -0.11 13.25 -14.18
CA GLU A 199 0.85 13.99 -15.02
C GLU A 199 0.94 15.47 -14.58
N ARG A 200 -0.20 16.12 -14.34
CA ARG A 200 -0.21 17.51 -13.85
C ARG A 200 0.42 17.65 -12.46
N ALA A 201 0.15 16.70 -11.57
CA ALA A 201 0.76 16.71 -10.25
C ALA A 201 2.29 16.56 -10.33
N ILE A 202 2.81 15.63 -11.15
CA ILE A 202 4.25 15.44 -11.34
C ILE A 202 4.87 16.72 -11.92
N ARG A 203 4.29 17.30 -12.99
CA ARG A 203 4.78 18.53 -13.61
C ARG A 203 4.77 19.70 -12.64
N GLY A 204 3.73 19.80 -11.78
CA GLY A 204 3.64 20.86 -10.77
C GLY A 204 4.65 20.72 -9.63
N PHE A 205 5.16 19.52 -9.37
CA PHE A 205 6.24 19.31 -8.39
C PHE A 205 7.64 19.56 -8.98
N LEU A 206 7.80 19.50 -10.30
CA LEU A 206 9.09 19.71 -10.98
C LEU A 206 9.33 21.16 -11.42
N GLN A 207 8.36 22.05 -11.26
CA GLN A 207 8.44 23.50 -11.49
C GLN A 207 8.65 24.25 -10.18
#